data_484b64d11c3d401838dd6017ffc95e56
#
_entry.id   484b64d11c3d401838dd6017ffc95e56
#
_cell.length_a   1.000
_cell.length_b   1.000
_cell.length_c   1.000
_cell.angle_alpha   90.00
_cell.angle_beta   90.00
_cell.angle_gamma   90.00
#
_symmetry.space_group_name_H-M   'P 1'
#
loop_
_entity.id
_entity.type
_entity.pdbx_description
1 polymer ?
#
loop_
_entity_poly.entity_id
_entity_poly.type
_entity_poly.pdbx_seq_one_letter_code
_entity_poly.pdbx_strand_id
1 'polypeptide(L)'
;MLFRSGGLIFMVLLGKVQRTGIFLITGLIIGLMMISMAPGGVMCYMTIAGGVVAEVIYWLMGHKSFASMTAAYTAFVTFFALGEYIPFVWMKEAYLELYANNPTLNVAKVGMDMLNPATMAMYCLLAIVACVAGCFWGRALTRRQFSRAGIV
;
A
#
# COMPACT_ATOMS: atom_id res chain seq x y z
N MET A 1 -3.36 -9.40 7.37
CA MET A 1 -3.22 -8.65 8.65
C MET A 1 -2.52 -7.30 8.50
N LEU A 2 -1.46 -7.18 7.70
CA LEU A 2 -0.68 -5.94 7.48
C LEU A 2 -1.50 -4.72 7.02
N PHE A 3 -2.45 -4.89 6.11
CA PHE A 3 -3.28 -3.78 5.60
C PHE A 3 -4.21 -3.18 6.66
N ARG A 4 -4.63 -3.97 7.64
CA ARG A 4 -5.51 -3.53 8.72
C ARG A 4 -4.76 -2.71 9.78
N SER A 5 -3.55 -3.12 10.15
CA SER A 5 -2.68 -2.38 11.08
C SER A 5 -2.02 -1.17 10.42
N GLY A 6 -1.66 -1.25 9.14
CA GLY A 6 -1.13 -0.14 8.39
C GLY A 6 -2.08 1.04 8.31
N GLY A 7 -3.37 0.81 8.05
CA GLY A 7 -4.39 1.86 8.03
C GLY A 7 -4.52 2.60 9.36
N LEU A 8 -4.41 1.90 10.49
CA LEU A 8 -4.45 2.51 11.82
C LEU A 8 -3.23 3.40 12.07
N ILE A 9 -2.03 2.91 11.76
CA ILE A 9 -0.78 3.67 11.92
C ILE A 9 -0.81 4.93 11.04
N PHE A 10 -1.21 4.80 9.76
CA PHE A 10 -1.33 5.93 8.86
C PHE A 10 -2.38 6.94 9.32
N MET A 11 -3.53 6.50 9.82
CA MET A 11 -4.56 7.41 10.35
C MET A 11 -4.08 8.19 11.57
N VAL A 12 -3.32 7.58 12.48
CA VAL A 12 -2.72 8.28 13.62
C VAL A 12 -1.65 9.26 13.17
N LEU A 13 -0.81 8.84 12.23
CA LEU A 13 0.26 9.68 11.67
C LEU A 13 -0.30 10.90 10.94
N LEU A 14 -1.26 10.70 10.03
CA LEU A 14 -1.92 11.77 9.27
C LEU A 14 -2.77 12.68 10.17
N GLY A 15 -3.33 12.14 11.26
CA GLY A 15 -4.07 12.94 12.25
C GLY A 15 -3.17 13.90 13.04
N LYS A 16 -1.90 13.53 13.27
CA LYS A 16 -0.92 14.37 13.97
C LYS A 16 -0.11 15.26 13.04
N VAL A 17 0.27 14.75 11.87
CA VAL A 17 1.13 15.46 10.92
C VAL A 17 0.31 15.79 9.68
N GLN A 18 -0.42 16.90 9.73
CA GLN A 18 -1.24 17.40 8.60
C GLN A 18 -0.39 18.24 7.64
N ARG A 19 0.72 17.67 7.12
CA ARG A 19 1.62 18.36 6.18
C ARG A 19 1.64 17.66 4.84
N THR A 20 1.85 18.44 3.78
CA THR A 20 2.17 17.92 2.44
C THR A 20 3.49 17.16 2.46
N GLY A 21 3.61 16.12 1.63
CA GLY A 21 4.84 15.36 1.44
C GLY A 21 4.89 14.02 2.20
N ILE A 22 3.93 13.71 3.06
CA ILE A 22 3.95 12.47 3.87
C ILE A 22 3.90 11.23 2.99
N PHE A 23 2.99 11.18 2.02
CA PHE A 23 2.87 10.03 1.12
C PHE A 23 4.06 9.93 0.17
N LEU A 24 4.60 11.07 -0.28
CA LEU A 24 5.76 11.11 -1.15
C LEU A 24 7.01 10.59 -0.44
N ILE A 25 7.28 11.06 0.78
CA ILE A 25 8.42 10.59 1.58
C ILE A 25 8.26 9.10 1.91
N THR A 26 7.08 8.67 2.31
CA THR A 26 6.79 7.27 2.61
C THR A 26 6.97 6.40 1.37
N GLY A 27 6.46 6.85 0.22
CA GLY A 27 6.61 6.15 -1.06
C GLY A 27 8.06 6.02 -1.50
N LEU A 28 8.87 7.07 -1.31
CA LEU A 28 10.32 7.03 -1.59
C LEU A 28 11.05 6.05 -0.68
N ILE A 29 10.84 6.14 0.63
CA ILE A 29 11.53 5.26 1.60
C ILE A 29 11.16 3.80 1.35
N ILE A 30 9.86 3.47 1.29
CA ILE A 30 9.40 2.10 1.07
C ILE A 30 9.80 1.63 -0.33
N GLY A 31 9.65 2.46 -1.36
CA GLY A 31 10.03 2.11 -2.73
C GLY A 31 11.51 1.76 -2.85
N LEU A 32 12.39 2.55 -2.28
CA LEU A 32 13.83 2.26 -2.28
C LEU A 32 14.17 0.98 -1.52
N MET A 33 13.50 0.71 -0.39
CA MET A 33 13.69 -0.55 0.34
C MET A 33 13.23 -1.78 -0.47
N MET A 34 12.27 -1.61 -1.37
CA MET A 34 11.68 -2.69 -2.17
C MET A 34 12.34 -2.85 -3.56
N ILE A 35 13.42 -2.13 -3.86
CA ILE A 35 14.05 -2.11 -5.19
C ILE A 35 14.52 -3.50 -5.66
N SER A 36 14.98 -4.33 -4.72
CA SER A 36 15.49 -5.67 -5.00
C SER A 36 14.44 -6.78 -4.88
N MET A 37 13.20 -6.44 -4.50
CA MET A 37 12.15 -7.44 -4.25
C MET A 37 11.45 -7.91 -5.53
N ALA A 38 11.52 -7.14 -6.61
CA ALA A 38 10.89 -7.48 -7.88
C ALA A 38 11.86 -7.24 -9.05
N PRO A 39 11.79 -8.06 -10.11
CA PRO A 39 12.64 -7.90 -11.29
C PRO A 39 12.43 -6.51 -11.91
N GLY A 40 13.54 -5.91 -12.37
CA GLY A 40 13.52 -4.56 -12.96
C GLY A 40 13.10 -3.44 -12.01
N GLY A 41 13.00 -3.69 -10.70
CA GLY A 41 12.61 -2.67 -9.72
C GLY A 41 11.16 -2.20 -9.84
N VAL A 42 10.28 -2.97 -10.47
CA VAL A 42 8.86 -2.59 -10.71
C VAL A 42 8.15 -2.20 -9.41
N MET A 43 8.41 -2.92 -8.34
CA MET A 43 7.83 -2.63 -7.02
C MET A 43 8.26 -1.25 -6.49
N CYS A 44 9.53 -0.87 -6.71
CA CYS A 44 10.04 0.45 -6.37
C CYS A 44 9.30 1.56 -7.13
N TYR A 45 9.24 1.45 -8.47
CA TYR A 45 8.61 2.47 -9.31
C TYR A 45 7.12 2.61 -9.02
N MET A 46 6.40 1.49 -8.85
CA MET A 46 4.98 1.52 -8.53
C MET A 46 4.70 2.11 -7.14
N THR A 47 5.53 1.81 -6.16
CA THR A 47 5.39 2.37 -4.80
C THR A 47 5.64 3.88 -4.80
N ILE A 48 6.66 4.36 -5.51
CA ILE A 48 6.94 5.79 -5.63
C ILE A 48 5.81 6.50 -6.39
N ALA A 49 5.35 5.93 -7.52
CA ALA A 49 4.22 6.47 -8.27
C ALA A 49 2.95 6.54 -7.40
N GLY A 50 2.68 5.50 -6.60
CA GLY A 50 1.60 5.48 -5.63
C GLY A 50 1.73 6.58 -4.58
N GLY A 51 2.93 6.85 -4.10
CA GLY A 51 3.22 7.97 -3.19
C GLY A 51 2.89 9.33 -3.81
N VAL A 52 3.29 9.54 -5.07
CA VAL A 52 2.99 10.78 -5.82
C VAL A 52 1.49 10.95 -6.02
N VAL A 53 0.79 9.91 -6.51
CA VAL A 53 -0.66 9.95 -6.75
C VAL A 53 -1.42 10.18 -5.45
N ALA A 54 -1.04 9.49 -4.37
CA ALA A 54 -1.65 9.68 -3.06
C ALA A 54 -1.46 11.10 -2.53
N GLU A 55 -0.27 11.67 -2.71
CA GLU A 55 0.01 13.06 -2.32
C GLU A 55 -0.83 14.06 -3.09
N VAL A 56 -0.99 13.86 -4.41
CA VAL A 56 -1.86 14.71 -5.26
C VAL A 56 -3.31 14.64 -4.80
N ILE A 57 -3.84 13.43 -4.54
CA ILE A 57 -5.20 13.24 -4.01
C ILE A 57 -5.36 13.95 -2.67
N TYR A 58 -4.38 13.78 -1.77
CA TYR A 58 -4.37 14.39 -0.44
C TYR A 58 -4.36 15.91 -0.50
N TRP A 59 -3.61 16.47 -1.45
CA TRP A 59 -3.56 17.91 -1.68
C TRP A 59 -4.87 18.45 -2.28
N LEU A 60 -5.41 17.80 -3.31
CA LEU A 60 -6.64 18.24 -4.00
C LEU A 60 -7.89 18.17 -3.10
N MET A 61 -8.01 17.14 -2.27
CA MET A 61 -9.18 16.94 -1.41
C MET A 61 -9.08 17.67 -0.06
N GLY A 62 -7.93 18.29 0.23
CA GLY A 62 -7.68 19.02 1.48
C GLY A 62 -7.20 18.14 2.64
N HIS A 63 -6.19 18.62 3.34
CA HIS A 63 -5.40 17.87 4.34
C HIS A 63 -6.16 17.47 5.61
N LYS A 64 -7.32 18.06 5.88
CA LYS A 64 -8.08 17.85 7.13
C LYS A 64 -9.24 16.86 7.00
N SER A 65 -9.57 16.45 5.78
CA SER A 65 -10.71 15.56 5.53
C SER A 65 -10.35 14.11 5.75
N PHE A 66 -11.18 13.38 6.51
CA PHE A 66 -11.05 11.93 6.63
C PHE A 66 -11.18 11.21 5.28
N ALA A 67 -12.05 11.71 4.41
CA ALA A 67 -12.21 11.15 3.06
C ALA A 67 -10.93 11.30 2.24
N SER A 68 -10.25 12.46 2.32
CA SER A 68 -8.96 12.69 1.67
C SER A 68 -7.89 11.71 2.15
N MET A 69 -7.77 11.55 3.48
CA MET A 69 -6.81 10.61 4.08
C MET A 69 -7.07 9.17 3.63
N THR A 70 -8.35 8.76 3.62
CA THR A 70 -8.76 7.41 3.20
C THR A 70 -8.50 7.19 1.72
N ALA A 71 -8.87 8.14 0.85
CA ALA A 71 -8.67 8.05 -0.58
C ALA A 71 -7.18 8.00 -0.94
N ALA A 72 -6.37 8.88 -0.37
CA ALA A 72 -4.93 8.91 -0.60
C ALA A 72 -4.25 7.61 -0.13
N TYR A 73 -4.57 7.14 1.06
CA TYR A 73 -4.03 5.88 1.58
C TYR A 73 -4.45 4.68 0.72
N THR A 74 -5.72 4.62 0.30
CA THR A 74 -6.21 3.55 -0.57
C THR A 74 -5.50 3.56 -1.94
N ALA A 75 -5.31 4.74 -2.53
CA ALA A 75 -4.55 4.88 -3.78
C ALA A 75 -3.10 4.38 -3.59
N PHE A 76 -2.41 4.82 -2.52
CA PHE A 76 -1.05 4.37 -2.22
C PHE A 76 -0.93 2.85 -2.13
N VAL A 77 -1.82 2.21 -1.36
CA VAL A 77 -1.82 0.74 -1.18
C VAL A 77 -2.18 0.01 -2.47
N THR A 78 -3.06 0.58 -3.31
CA THR A 78 -3.41 -0.01 -4.60
C THR A 78 -2.20 -0.04 -5.54
N PHE A 79 -1.45 1.05 -5.64
CA PHE A 79 -0.21 1.08 -6.43
C PHE A 79 0.86 0.15 -5.87
N PHE A 80 0.98 0.05 -4.55
CA PHE A 80 1.88 -0.90 -3.90
C PHE A 80 1.51 -2.35 -4.27
N ALA A 81 0.23 -2.71 -4.17
CA ALA A 81 -0.27 -4.03 -4.55
C ALA A 81 -0.07 -4.34 -6.04
N LEU A 82 -0.27 -3.35 -6.92
CA LEU A 82 0.04 -3.49 -8.35
C LEU A 82 1.53 -3.77 -8.58
N GLY A 83 2.41 -3.08 -7.86
CA GLY A 83 3.85 -3.33 -7.92
C GLY A 83 4.25 -4.74 -7.50
N GLU A 84 3.50 -5.34 -6.57
CA GLU A 84 3.67 -6.72 -6.13
C GLU A 84 3.14 -7.72 -7.17
N TYR A 85 1.94 -7.50 -7.72
CA TYR A 85 1.29 -8.47 -8.60
C TYR A 85 1.74 -8.43 -10.05
N ILE A 86 2.15 -7.28 -10.59
CA ILE A 86 2.60 -7.12 -11.97
C ILE A 86 3.72 -8.12 -12.33
N PRO A 87 4.79 -8.27 -11.54
CA PRO A 87 5.84 -9.24 -11.85
C PRO A 87 5.34 -10.70 -11.90
N PHE A 88 4.38 -11.06 -11.07
CA PHE A 88 3.81 -12.42 -11.06
C PHE A 88 3.00 -12.74 -12.31
N VAL A 89 2.39 -11.73 -12.95
CA VAL A 89 1.53 -11.94 -14.13
C VAL A 89 2.31 -11.80 -15.43
N TRP A 90 3.13 -10.74 -15.55
CA TRP A 90 3.77 -10.37 -16.80
C TRP A 90 5.28 -10.61 -16.88
N MET A 91 5.96 -10.82 -15.74
CA MET A 91 7.42 -10.98 -15.67
C MET A 91 7.82 -12.30 -14.99
N LYS A 92 7.07 -13.39 -15.24
CA LYS A 92 7.24 -14.68 -14.57
C LYS A 92 8.66 -15.22 -14.66
N GLU A 93 9.26 -15.22 -15.86
CA GLU A 93 10.62 -15.75 -16.09
C GLU A 93 11.66 -14.94 -15.31
N ALA A 94 11.66 -13.62 -15.45
CA ALA A 94 12.58 -12.74 -14.74
C ALA A 94 12.42 -12.85 -13.21
N TYR A 95 11.19 -13.07 -12.72
CA TYR A 95 10.95 -13.30 -11.30
C TYR A 95 11.51 -14.65 -10.84
N LEU A 96 11.35 -15.70 -11.62
CA LEU A 96 11.91 -17.02 -11.31
C LEU A 96 13.45 -17.03 -11.31
N GLU A 97 14.07 -16.29 -12.23
CA GLU A 97 15.52 -16.11 -12.25
C GLU A 97 16.03 -15.37 -11.00
N LEU A 98 15.35 -14.30 -10.59
CA LEU A 98 15.70 -13.53 -9.39
C LEU A 98 15.67 -14.39 -8.12
N TYR A 99 14.74 -15.35 -8.04
CA TYR A 99 14.57 -16.23 -6.89
C TYR A 99 15.11 -17.65 -7.09
N ALA A 100 15.89 -17.92 -8.16
CA ALA A 100 16.38 -19.25 -8.49
C ALA A 100 17.15 -19.94 -7.34
N ASN A 101 17.90 -19.18 -6.55
CA ASN A 101 18.67 -19.65 -5.42
C ASN A 101 17.97 -19.48 -4.06
N ASN A 102 16.67 -19.11 -4.05
CA ASN A 102 15.94 -18.82 -2.82
C ASN A 102 15.03 -20.01 -2.46
N PRO A 103 15.00 -20.48 -1.20
CA PRO A 103 14.12 -21.58 -0.77
C PRO A 103 12.63 -21.29 -0.97
N THR A 104 12.25 -20.02 -1.17
CA THR A 104 10.85 -19.60 -1.44
C THR A 104 10.41 -19.78 -2.89
N LEU A 105 11.29 -20.27 -3.78
CA LEU A 105 11.01 -20.47 -5.21
C LEU A 105 9.74 -21.29 -5.47
N ASN A 106 9.52 -22.36 -4.70
CA ASN A 106 8.34 -23.21 -4.86
C ASN A 106 7.04 -22.46 -4.50
N VAL A 107 7.07 -21.61 -3.48
CA VAL A 107 5.93 -20.77 -3.10
C VAL A 107 5.64 -19.72 -4.17
N ALA A 108 6.69 -19.13 -4.75
CA ALA A 108 6.55 -18.16 -5.85
C ALA A 108 5.93 -18.83 -7.09
N LYS A 109 6.33 -20.06 -7.45
CA LYS A 109 5.74 -20.82 -8.57
C LYS A 109 4.24 -21.05 -8.37
N VAL A 110 3.84 -21.53 -7.20
CA VAL A 110 2.42 -21.74 -6.87
C VAL A 110 1.64 -20.41 -6.94
N GLY A 111 2.20 -19.32 -6.42
CA GLY A 111 1.60 -17.99 -6.51
C GLY A 111 1.40 -17.54 -7.96
N MET A 112 2.38 -17.79 -8.84
CA MET A 112 2.28 -17.45 -10.27
C MET A 112 1.24 -18.26 -11.03
N ASP A 113 1.06 -19.53 -10.67
CA ASP A 113 0.05 -20.39 -11.30
C ASP A 113 -1.38 -19.98 -10.91
N MET A 114 -1.55 -19.45 -9.70
CA MET A 114 -2.83 -18.95 -9.20
C MET A 114 -3.17 -17.54 -9.70
N LEU A 115 -2.15 -16.73 -10.05
CA LEU A 115 -2.32 -15.34 -10.46
C LEU A 115 -2.46 -15.22 -11.99
N ASN A 116 -3.66 -14.80 -12.40
CA ASN A 116 -3.97 -14.35 -13.74
C ASN A 116 -4.52 -12.91 -13.68
N PRO A 117 -4.69 -12.18 -14.79
CA PRO A 117 -5.18 -10.80 -14.76
C PRO A 117 -6.53 -10.63 -14.04
N ALA A 118 -7.42 -11.61 -14.11
CA ALA A 118 -8.73 -11.55 -13.46
C ALA A 118 -8.60 -11.71 -11.92
N THR A 119 -7.79 -12.67 -11.46
CA THR A 119 -7.52 -12.86 -10.03
C THR A 119 -6.74 -11.67 -9.44
N MET A 120 -5.82 -11.08 -10.20
CA MET A 120 -5.12 -9.86 -9.82
C MET A 120 -6.11 -8.70 -9.59
N ALA A 121 -7.06 -8.48 -10.52
CA ALA A 121 -8.09 -7.44 -10.35
C ALA A 121 -8.95 -7.70 -9.11
N MET A 122 -9.33 -8.95 -8.85
CA MET A 122 -10.09 -9.34 -7.67
C MET A 122 -9.30 -9.03 -6.37
N TYR A 123 -8.02 -9.38 -6.31
CA TYR A 123 -7.19 -9.08 -5.13
C TYR A 123 -6.98 -7.58 -4.93
N CYS A 124 -6.82 -6.80 -5.99
CA CYS A 124 -6.78 -5.34 -5.89
C CYS A 124 -8.09 -4.77 -5.34
N LEU A 125 -9.25 -5.26 -5.77
CA LEU A 125 -10.54 -4.85 -5.23
C LEU A 125 -10.70 -5.21 -3.75
N LEU A 126 -10.30 -6.43 -3.37
CA LEU A 126 -10.29 -6.85 -1.96
C LEU A 126 -9.35 -5.98 -1.11
N ALA A 127 -8.20 -5.62 -1.63
CA ALA A 127 -7.26 -4.72 -0.96
C ALA A 127 -7.89 -3.32 -0.74
N ILE A 128 -8.55 -2.77 -1.74
CA ILE A 128 -9.27 -1.48 -1.65
C ILE A 128 -10.33 -1.54 -0.55
N VAL A 129 -11.19 -2.56 -0.56
CA VAL A 129 -12.24 -2.75 0.46
C VAL A 129 -11.63 -2.89 1.85
N ALA A 130 -10.57 -3.70 1.99
CA ALA A 130 -9.86 -3.89 3.26
C ALA A 130 -9.21 -2.59 3.76
N CYS A 131 -8.63 -1.78 2.87
CA CYS A 131 -8.06 -0.48 3.22
C CYS A 131 -9.11 0.50 3.72
N VAL A 132 -10.22 0.63 3.01
CA VAL A 132 -11.34 1.51 3.41
C VAL A 132 -11.89 1.07 4.77
N ALA A 133 -12.18 -0.22 4.95
CA ALA A 133 -12.63 -0.77 6.23
C ALA A 133 -11.61 -0.53 7.36
N GLY A 134 -10.31 -0.71 7.07
CA GLY A 134 -9.22 -0.44 8.01
C GLY A 134 -9.15 1.03 8.44
N CYS A 135 -9.37 1.97 7.52
CA CYS A 135 -9.42 3.40 7.81
C CYS A 135 -10.60 3.76 8.71
N PHE A 136 -11.80 3.24 8.44
CA PHE A 136 -12.97 3.46 9.30
C PHE A 136 -12.75 2.90 10.71
N TRP A 137 -12.18 1.70 10.81
CA TRP A 137 -11.85 1.12 12.11
C TRP A 137 -10.77 1.90 12.84
N GLY A 138 -9.71 2.31 12.13
CA GLY A 138 -8.66 3.16 12.68
C GLY A 138 -9.23 4.45 13.28
N ARG A 139 -10.16 5.11 12.56
CA ARG A 139 -10.85 6.30 13.05
C ARG A 139 -11.66 6.02 14.32
N ALA A 140 -12.40 4.91 14.36
CA ALA A 140 -13.20 4.54 15.53
C ALA A 140 -12.34 4.27 16.77
N LEU A 141 -11.22 3.57 16.60
CA LEU A 141 -10.27 3.30 17.69
C LEU A 141 -9.59 4.59 18.17
N THR A 142 -9.14 5.43 17.25
CA THR A 142 -8.48 6.69 17.57
C THR A 142 -9.40 7.58 18.39
N ARG A 143 -10.67 7.74 18.01
CA ARG A 143 -11.66 8.50 18.77
C ARG A 143 -11.87 7.96 20.18
N ARG A 144 -11.94 6.63 20.35
CA ARG A 144 -12.15 6.01 21.68
C ARG A 144 -10.94 6.14 22.59
N GLN A 145 -9.73 6.02 22.07
CA GLN A 145 -8.50 6.04 22.87
C GLN A 145 -8.08 7.47 23.23
N PHE A 146 -8.16 8.41 22.27
CA PHE A 146 -7.75 9.79 22.51
C PHE A 146 -8.75 10.59 23.34
N SER A 147 -10.06 10.30 23.27
CA SER A 147 -11.04 10.89 24.19
C SER A 147 -10.86 10.42 25.63
N ARG A 148 -10.38 9.17 25.85
CA ARG A 148 -10.04 8.67 27.19
C ARG A 148 -8.73 9.22 27.75
N ALA A 149 -7.82 9.62 26.86
CA ALA A 149 -6.52 10.21 27.23
C ALA A 149 -6.57 11.72 27.42
N GLY A 150 -7.73 12.37 27.24
CA GLY A 150 -7.89 13.83 27.40
C GLY A 150 -7.10 14.67 26.39
N ILE A 151 -6.78 14.08 25.21
CA ILE A 151 -5.93 14.72 24.19
C ILE A 151 -6.78 15.37 23.08
N VAL A 152 -8.08 15.13 23.07
CA VAL A 152 -9.09 15.76 22.20
C VAL A 152 -10.34 16.05 23.02
#